data_ee19e0935762949cb20fef0339611ba7
#
_entry.id   ee19e0935762949cb20fef0339611ba7
#
_cell.length_a   1.000
_cell.length_b   1.000
_cell.length_c   1.000
_cell.angle_alpha   90.00
_cell.angle_beta   90.00
_cell.angle_gamma   90.00
#
_symmetry.space_group_name_H-M   'P 1'
#
loop_
_entity.id
_entity.type
_entity.pdbx_description
1 polymer ?
#
loop_
_entity_poly.entity_id
_entity_poly.type
_entity_poly.pdbx_seq_one_letter_code
_entity_poly.pdbx_strand_id
1 'polypeptide(L)'
;CVSGTTYASIVGGQTANTEYEFLTGNSMAFLPKGTVAFQLYLRHAMPSLVTELKSEGYTGNSATHLQKARNYNRDKAYPLLGFDKFYDYTNMGVPFVKMRNNATDQCTYDNITHDYEQQRKSTDAPYFGYTMTIQNHSSYDVPFDNFDDKRIVVENADAPDLGYYLSLIKYSDEMFENLI
;
A
#
# COMPACT_ATOMS: atom_id res chain seq x y z
N CYS A 1 7.73 4.32 21.77
CA CYS A 1 7.03 3.37 20.88
C CYS A 1 5.54 3.36 21.23
N VAL A 2 4.71 3.34 20.21
CA VAL A 2 3.26 3.11 20.34
C VAL A 2 2.95 1.72 19.84
N SER A 3 2.21 0.93 20.58
CA SER A 3 1.77 -0.40 20.17
C SER A 3 0.26 -0.54 20.32
N GLY A 4 -0.35 -1.38 19.51
CA GLY A 4 -1.77 -1.61 19.54
C GLY A 4 -2.17 -2.81 18.67
N THR A 5 -3.44 -3.19 18.74
CA THR A 5 -4.02 -4.25 17.91
C THR A 5 -5.02 -3.64 16.94
N THR A 6 -4.84 -3.91 15.66
CA THR A 6 -5.79 -3.49 14.62
C THR A 6 -6.59 -4.70 14.15
N TYR A 7 -7.90 -4.54 14.06
CA TYR A 7 -8.82 -5.56 13.54
C TYR A 7 -9.28 -5.15 12.15
N ALA A 8 -8.98 -5.99 11.13
CA ALA A 8 -9.55 -5.84 9.81
C ALA A 8 -10.79 -6.74 9.68
N SER A 9 -11.87 -6.21 9.13
CA SER A 9 -13.11 -6.97 8.90
C SER A 9 -13.00 -7.87 7.66
N ILE A 10 -12.00 -7.64 6.80
CA ILE A 10 -11.79 -8.35 5.56
C ILE A 10 -10.88 -9.55 5.79
N VAL A 11 -11.35 -10.73 5.40
CA VAL A 11 -10.64 -12.00 5.54
C VAL A 11 -10.43 -12.63 4.17
N GLY A 12 -9.25 -13.23 3.96
CA GLY A 12 -8.95 -13.99 2.74
C GLY A 12 -8.51 -13.17 1.53
N GLY A 13 -7.92 -12.00 1.73
CA GLY A 13 -7.41 -11.14 0.66
C GLY A 13 -8.36 -10.01 0.30
N GLN A 14 -8.29 -9.52 -0.98
CA GLN A 14 -9.08 -8.38 -1.45
C GLN A 14 -8.75 -7.07 -0.68
N THR A 15 -7.48 -6.71 -0.63
CA THR A 15 -6.98 -5.51 0.06
C THR A 15 -7.76 -4.23 -0.29
N ALA A 16 -8.27 -4.11 -1.53
CA ALA A 16 -9.11 -2.98 -1.96
C ALA A 16 -10.37 -2.79 -1.09
N ASN A 17 -10.88 -3.83 -0.47
CA ASN A 17 -12.01 -3.74 0.44
C ASN A 17 -11.59 -3.15 1.81
N THR A 18 -10.41 -3.52 2.32
CA THR A 18 -9.84 -2.88 3.51
C THR A 18 -9.50 -1.41 3.25
N GLU A 19 -8.96 -1.10 2.06
CA GLU A 19 -8.73 0.28 1.63
C GLU A 19 -10.05 1.08 1.59
N TYR A 20 -11.11 0.49 1.03
CA TYR A 20 -12.43 1.12 0.99
C TYR A 20 -12.95 1.44 2.40
N GLU A 21 -12.90 0.47 3.33
CA GLU A 21 -13.33 0.70 4.71
C GLU A 21 -12.49 1.78 5.40
N PHE A 22 -11.18 1.73 5.27
CA PHE A 22 -10.28 2.70 5.88
C PHE A 22 -10.51 4.13 5.34
N LEU A 23 -10.59 4.26 4.02
CA LEU A 23 -10.67 5.57 3.37
C LEU A 23 -12.05 6.21 3.47
N THR A 24 -13.12 5.41 3.60
CA THR A 24 -14.50 5.94 3.57
C THR A 24 -15.22 5.85 4.91
N GLY A 25 -14.72 5.06 5.87
CA GLY A 25 -15.43 4.77 7.11
C GLY A 25 -16.67 3.86 6.92
N ASN A 26 -16.92 3.38 5.71
CA ASN A 26 -18.01 2.45 5.44
C ASN A 26 -17.59 1.01 5.72
N SER A 27 -18.55 0.10 5.91
CA SER A 27 -18.26 -1.30 6.14
C SER A 27 -18.66 -2.18 4.95
N MET A 28 -17.79 -3.10 4.58
CA MET A 28 -18.07 -4.16 3.61
C MET A 28 -19.15 -5.13 4.07
N ALA A 29 -19.48 -5.16 5.38
CA ALA A 29 -20.54 -6.01 5.92
C ALA A 29 -21.92 -5.71 5.33
N PHE A 30 -22.12 -4.52 4.77
CA PHE A 30 -23.36 -4.11 4.11
C PHE A 30 -23.41 -4.43 2.61
N LEU A 31 -22.35 -4.99 2.05
CA LEU A 31 -22.25 -5.36 0.65
C LEU A 31 -22.31 -6.90 0.47
N PRO A 32 -22.80 -7.40 -0.68
CA PRO A 32 -22.86 -8.83 -0.93
C PRO A 32 -21.46 -9.49 -0.81
N LYS A 33 -21.44 -10.69 -0.25
CA LYS A 33 -20.20 -11.47 -0.09
C LYS A 33 -19.47 -11.66 -1.43
N GLY A 34 -18.15 -11.51 -1.41
CA GLY A 34 -17.30 -11.68 -2.60
C GLY A 34 -17.22 -10.45 -3.51
N THR A 35 -17.85 -9.33 -3.13
CA THR A 35 -17.74 -8.09 -3.90
C THR A 35 -16.42 -7.37 -3.63
N VAL A 36 -15.97 -6.59 -4.62
CA VAL A 36 -14.91 -5.60 -4.49
C VAL A 36 -15.53 -4.22 -4.67
N ALA A 37 -15.56 -3.41 -3.60
CA ALA A 37 -16.25 -2.14 -3.57
C ALA A 37 -15.79 -1.19 -4.69
N PHE A 38 -14.49 -1.06 -4.91
CA PHE A 38 -13.91 -0.22 -5.97
C PHE A 38 -14.35 -0.62 -7.38
N GLN A 39 -14.63 -1.90 -7.61
CA GLN A 39 -15.03 -2.40 -8.92
C GLN A 39 -16.54 -2.28 -9.17
N LEU A 40 -17.35 -2.48 -8.13
CA LEU A 40 -18.80 -2.64 -8.31
C LEU A 40 -19.61 -1.46 -7.79
N TYR A 41 -19.18 -0.79 -6.74
CA TYR A 41 -20.00 0.19 -6.02
C TYR A 41 -19.48 1.62 -6.09
N LEU A 42 -18.17 1.84 -6.14
CA LEU A 42 -17.61 3.18 -6.24
C LEU A 42 -17.72 3.71 -7.69
N ARG A 43 -18.85 4.38 -7.98
CA ARG A 43 -19.20 4.90 -9.32
C ARG A 43 -19.14 6.41 -9.41
N HIS A 44 -19.21 7.10 -8.29
CA HIS A 44 -19.23 8.55 -8.17
C HIS A 44 -18.31 8.98 -7.02
N ALA A 45 -17.91 10.26 -7.03
CA ALA A 45 -17.18 10.84 -5.90
C ALA A 45 -18.02 10.70 -4.63
N MET A 46 -17.35 10.36 -3.53
CA MET A 46 -17.99 10.21 -2.24
C MET A 46 -17.10 10.78 -1.13
N PRO A 47 -17.66 11.16 0.03
CA PRO A 47 -16.88 11.57 1.19
C PRO A 47 -15.87 10.50 1.60
N SER A 48 -14.67 10.94 1.95
CA SER A 48 -13.58 10.07 2.34
C SER A 48 -12.65 10.80 3.31
N LEU A 49 -11.74 10.06 3.95
CA LEU A 49 -10.66 10.65 4.75
C LEU A 49 -9.90 11.72 3.96
N VAL A 50 -9.67 11.51 2.67
CA VAL A 50 -8.96 12.46 1.81
C VAL A 50 -9.74 13.76 1.63
N THR A 51 -11.04 13.68 1.39
CA THR A 51 -11.89 14.86 1.23
C THR A 51 -12.00 15.67 2.53
N GLU A 52 -12.04 14.99 3.68
CA GLU A 52 -12.02 15.66 5.00
C GLU A 52 -10.68 16.37 5.24
N LEU A 53 -9.56 15.69 4.99
CA LEU A 53 -8.24 16.31 5.12
C LEU A 53 -8.07 17.51 4.19
N LYS A 54 -8.61 17.45 2.96
CA LYS A 54 -8.64 18.62 2.07
C LYS A 54 -9.42 19.80 2.65
N SER A 55 -10.53 19.56 3.33
CA SER A 55 -11.30 20.62 3.99
C SER A 55 -10.53 21.27 5.15
N GLU A 56 -9.56 20.53 5.73
CA GLU A 56 -8.64 21.01 6.77
C GLU A 56 -7.33 21.63 6.19
N GLY A 57 -7.28 21.84 4.86
CA GLY A 57 -6.17 22.52 4.21
C GLY A 57 -5.02 21.62 3.73
N TYR A 58 -5.16 20.31 3.77
CA TYR A 58 -4.18 19.40 3.18
C TYR A 58 -4.16 19.51 1.65
N THR A 59 -2.96 19.49 1.07
CA THR A 59 -2.75 19.60 -0.38
C THR A 59 -1.79 18.53 -0.88
N GLY A 60 -1.85 18.23 -2.19
CA GLY A 60 -0.96 17.24 -2.81
C GLY A 60 -1.20 15.82 -2.34
N ASN A 61 -2.42 15.52 -1.88
CA ASN A 61 -2.76 14.22 -1.33
C ASN A 61 -2.56 13.12 -2.37
N SER A 62 -1.69 12.17 -2.08
CA SER A 62 -1.34 11.12 -3.03
C SER A 62 -1.58 9.71 -2.49
N ALA A 63 -1.89 8.80 -3.41
CA ALA A 63 -1.89 7.37 -3.16
C ALA A 63 -0.73 6.71 -3.92
N THR A 64 -0.06 5.74 -3.29
CA THR A 64 1.00 4.95 -3.92
C THR A 64 0.75 3.46 -3.76
N HIS A 65 0.69 2.75 -4.89
CA HIS A 65 0.68 1.29 -4.92
C HIS A 65 1.38 0.81 -6.18
N LEU A 66 2.61 0.34 -6.05
CA LEU A 66 3.51 0.06 -7.17
C LEU A 66 3.20 -1.26 -7.88
N GLN A 67 1.94 -1.43 -8.26
CA GLN A 67 1.41 -2.47 -9.15
C GLN A 67 0.68 -1.82 -10.33
N LYS A 68 0.00 -2.64 -11.16
CA LYS A 68 -0.82 -2.13 -12.27
C LYS A 68 -1.97 -1.27 -11.70
N ALA A 69 -2.07 -0.03 -12.15
CA ALA A 69 -3.10 0.93 -11.71
C ALA A 69 -4.53 0.37 -11.76
N ARG A 70 -4.82 -0.46 -12.76
CA ARG A 70 -6.15 -1.09 -12.93
C ARG A 70 -6.45 -2.24 -11.96
N ASN A 71 -5.47 -2.69 -11.17
CA ASN A 71 -5.74 -3.70 -10.16
C ASN A 71 -6.79 -3.17 -9.19
N TYR A 72 -7.91 -3.87 -9.08
CA TYR A 72 -9.10 -3.46 -8.33
C TYR A 72 -9.70 -2.09 -8.76
N ASN A 73 -9.46 -1.61 -9.99
CA ASN A 73 -9.89 -0.29 -10.48
C ASN A 73 -9.35 0.90 -9.66
N ARG A 74 -8.17 0.81 -9.06
CA ARG A 74 -7.59 1.89 -8.26
C ARG A 74 -7.39 3.17 -9.05
N ASP A 75 -7.06 3.06 -10.35
CA ASP A 75 -6.96 4.19 -11.28
C ASP A 75 -8.23 5.04 -11.36
N LYS A 76 -9.39 4.44 -11.10
CA LYS A 76 -10.69 5.14 -11.06
C LYS A 76 -11.13 5.45 -9.64
N ALA A 77 -10.85 4.55 -8.71
CA ALA A 77 -11.32 4.65 -7.34
C ALA A 77 -10.66 5.82 -6.58
N TYR A 78 -9.34 5.94 -6.64
CA TYR A 78 -8.64 6.96 -5.87
C TYR A 78 -9.02 8.39 -6.25
N PRO A 79 -9.16 8.77 -7.54
CA PRO A 79 -9.70 10.09 -7.89
C PRO A 79 -11.11 10.34 -7.35
N LEU A 80 -11.98 9.32 -7.34
CA LEU A 80 -13.33 9.43 -6.77
C LEU A 80 -13.34 9.57 -5.25
N LEU A 81 -12.29 9.13 -4.57
CA LEU A 81 -12.05 9.31 -3.14
C LEU A 81 -11.29 10.61 -2.83
N GLY A 82 -11.00 11.44 -3.83
CA GLY A 82 -10.41 12.75 -3.65
C GLY A 82 -8.88 12.82 -3.69
N PHE A 83 -8.17 11.75 -3.99
CA PHE A 83 -6.72 11.85 -4.19
C PHE A 83 -6.39 12.73 -5.40
N ASP A 84 -5.35 13.55 -5.25
CA ASP A 84 -4.85 14.42 -6.32
C ASP A 84 -3.95 13.67 -7.30
N LYS A 85 -3.25 12.64 -6.79
CA LYS A 85 -2.32 11.80 -7.53
C LYS A 85 -2.46 10.34 -7.14
N PHE A 86 -2.21 9.46 -8.11
CA PHE A 86 -2.02 8.04 -7.88
C PHE A 86 -0.77 7.56 -8.60
N TYR A 87 0.16 7.00 -7.84
CA TYR A 87 1.41 6.44 -8.35
C TYR A 87 1.32 4.93 -8.44
N ASP A 88 1.55 4.42 -9.65
CA ASP A 88 1.83 3.02 -9.94
C ASP A 88 3.28 2.84 -10.40
N TYR A 89 3.68 1.64 -10.79
CA TYR A 89 5.05 1.36 -11.23
C TYR A 89 5.45 2.05 -12.54
N THR A 90 4.52 2.69 -13.27
CA THR A 90 4.76 3.33 -14.57
C THR A 90 4.94 4.85 -14.47
N ASN A 91 4.46 5.48 -13.41
CA ASN A 91 4.44 6.94 -13.25
C ASN A 91 5.07 7.45 -11.94
N MET A 92 5.77 6.58 -11.23
CA MET A 92 6.49 6.95 -10.00
C MET A 92 7.62 7.94 -10.28
N GLY A 93 7.99 8.72 -9.26
CA GLY A 93 9.01 9.78 -9.36
C GLY A 93 10.45 9.31 -9.12
N VAL A 94 10.66 8.01 -8.85
CA VAL A 94 11.95 7.40 -8.51
C VAL A 94 12.20 6.13 -9.32
N PRO A 95 13.43 5.61 -9.41
CA PRO A 95 13.72 4.37 -10.11
C PRO A 95 12.96 3.17 -9.54
N PHE A 96 12.38 2.35 -10.41
CA PHE A 96 11.66 1.14 -10.03
C PHE A 96 12.63 0.00 -9.68
N VAL A 97 12.59 -0.45 -8.45
CA VAL A 97 13.41 -1.56 -7.93
C VAL A 97 12.53 -2.73 -7.51
N LYS A 98 12.91 -3.93 -7.94
CA LYS A 98 12.21 -5.18 -7.63
C LYS A 98 12.98 -6.05 -6.65
N MET A 99 12.24 -6.66 -5.74
CA MET A 99 12.62 -7.86 -5.02
C MET A 99 11.61 -8.95 -5.35
N ARG A 100 12.05 -10.11 -5.76
CA ARG A 100 11.18 -11.12 -6.37
C ARG A 100 10.52 -10.53 -7.62
N ASN A 101 9.19 -10.59 -7.72
CA ASN A 101 8.43 -9.98 -8.80
C ASN A 101 7.74 -8.66 -8.42
N ASN A 102 7.90 -8.20 -7.17
CA ASN A 102 7.21 -7.05 -6.63
C ASN A 102 8.14 -5.84 -6.46
N ALA A 103 7.57 -4.64 -6.42
CA ALA A 103 8.29 -3.45 -5.99
C ALA A 103 8.81 -3.64 -4.57
N THR A 104 10.03 -3.17 -4.27
CA THR A 104 10.53 -3.13 -2.90
C THR A 104 9.76 -2.12 -2.06
N ASP A 105 9.68 -2.35 -0.76
CA ASP A 105 9.10 -1.38 0.16
C ASP A 105 9.92 -0.09 0.16
N GLN A 106 11.26 -0.18 0.08
CA GLN A 106 12.13 0.99 -0.07
C GLN A 106 11.74 1.86 -1.27
N CYS A 107 11.56 1.25 -2.45
CA CYS A 107 11.14 1.97 -3.65
C CYS A 107 9.78 2.68 -3.46
N THR A 108 8.89 2.07 -2.70
CA THR A 108 7.59 2.66 -2.36
C THR A 108 7.74 3.85 -1.40
N TYR A 109 8.62 3.73 -0.40
CA TYR A 109 8.93 4.82 0.54
C TYR A 109 9.66 5.97 -0.13
N ASP A 110 10.64 5.67 -0.98
CA ASP A 110 11.36 6.69 -1.77
C ASP A 110 10.41 7.50 -2.64
N ASN A 111 9.39 6.85 -3.23
CA ASN A 111 8.38 7.55 -4.03
C ASN A 111 7.52 8.50 -3.20
N ILE A 112 7.10 8.09 -1.99
CA ILE A 112 6.35 8.98 -1.08
C ILE A 112 7.21 10.16 -0.63
N THR A 113 8.44 9.91 -0.22
CA THR A 113 9.38 10.96 0.19
C THR A 113 9.60 11.95 -0.95
N HIS A 114 9.83 11.43 -2.16
CA HIS A 114 9.98 12.27 -3.34
C HIS A 114 8.73 13.15 -3.58
N ASP A 115 7.52 12.58 -3.54
CA ASP A 115 6.27 13.34 -3.76
C ASP A 115 6.06 14.40 -2.67
N TYR A 116 6.31 14.07 -1.42
CA TYR A 116 6.30 15.01 -0.30
C TYR A 116 7.27 16.18 -0.52
N GLU A 117 8.51 15.89 -0.89
CA GLU A 117 9.52 16.91 -1.16
C GLU A 117 9.15 17.82 -2.34
N GLN A 118 8.50 17.26 -3.40
CA GLN A 118 8.01 18.08 -4.50
C GLN A 118 6.87 19.01 -4.04
N GLN A 119 5.96 18.51 -3.22
CA GLN A 119 4.88 19.32 -2.65
C GLN A 119 5.47 20.46 -1.78
N ARG A 120 6.45 20.18 -0.91
CA ARG A 120 7.11 21.16 -0.04
C ARG A 120 7.83 22.30 -0.77
N LYS A 121 8.21 22.09 -2.04
CA LYS A 121 8.79 23.18 -2.87
C LYS A 121 7.77 24.24 -3.25
N SER A 122 6.49 23.92 -3.24
CA SER A 122 5.41 24.80 -3.71
C SER A 122 4.53 25.35 -2.59
N THR A 123 4.48 24.69 -1.45
CA THR A 123 3.59 25.07 -0.33
C THR A 123 4.05 24.50 1.01
N ASP A 124 3.68 25.21 2.08
CA ASP A 124 3.83 24.75 3.46
C ASP A 124 2.57 24.04 4.01
N ALA A 125 1.55 23.88 3.18
CA ALA A 125 0.34 23.16 3.56
C ALA A 125 0.64 21.70 3.97
N PRO A 126 -0.10 21.10 4.88
CA PRO A 126 0.10 19.72 5.27
C PRO A 126 -0.18 18.77 4.08
N TYR A 127 0.51 17.64 4.09
CA TYR A 127 0.46 16.60 3.05
C TYR A 127 -0.10 15.30 3.61
N PHE A 128 -0.87 14.58 2.82
CA PHE A 128 -1.33 13.24 3.13
C PHE A 128 -0.89 12.24 2.06
N GLY A 129 0.02 11.35 2.43
CA GLY A 129 0.46 10.22 1.60
C GLY A 129 -0.16 8.92 2.09
N TYR A 130 -0.97 8.28 1.24
CA TYR A 130 -1.51 6.94 1.48
C TYR A 130 -0.71 5.91 0.70
N THR A 131 -0.16 4.94 1.40
CA THR A 131 0.73 3.95 0.78
C THR A 131 0.31 2.53 1.12
N MET A 132 0.34 1.69 0.11
CA MET A 132 0.19 0.26 0.24
C MET A 132 1.38 -0.44 -0.42
N THR A 133 2.21 -1.09 0.40
CA THR A 133 3.35 -1.87 -0.07
C THR A 133 2.91 -3.20 -0.69
N ILE A 134 3.81 -3.85 -1.43
CA ILE A 134 3.52 -5.10 -2.13
C ILE A 134 4.67 -6.11 -2.04
N GLN A 135 5.82 -5.72 -1.52
CA GLN A 135 7.02 -6.56 -1.48
C GLN A 135 6.75 -7.96 -0.93
N ASN A 136 6.01 -8.04 0.17
CA ASN A 136 5.77 -9.28 0.92
C ASN A 136 4.55 -10.06 0.45
N HIS A 137 3.96 -9.72 -0.70
CA HIS A 137 2.84 -10.49 -1.26
C HIS A 137 3.27 -11.93 -1.59
N SER A 138 2.42 -12.92 -1.29
CA SER A 138 2.65 -14.34 -1.62
C SER A 138 2.94 -14.56 -3.14
N SER A 139 3.49 -15.69 -3.56
CA SER A 139 3.78 -16.94 -2.84
C SER A 139 5.18 -16.92 -2.23
N TYR A 140 5.47 -17.87 -1.30
CA TYR A 140 6.73 -17.93 -0.56
C TYR A 140 7.53 -19.21 -0.87
N ASP A 141 7.08 -19.99 -1.82
CA ASP A 141 7.55 -21.33 -2.18
C ASP A 141 8.48 -21.38 -3.42
N VAL A 142 8.71 -20.22 -4.05
CA VAL A 142 9.49 -20.14 -5.28
C VAL A 142 10.77 -19.36 -5.01
N PRO A 143 11.96 -19.95 -5.27
CA PRO A 143 13.23 -19.23 -5.15
C PRO A 143 13.34 -18.12 -6.22
N PHE A 144 14.05 -17.05 -5.88
CA PHE A 144 14.34 -15.93 -6.78
C PHE A 144 15.82 -15.54 -6.68
N ASP A 145 16.47 -15.27 -7.78
CA ASP A 145 17.88 -14.88 -7.83
C ASP A 145 18.15 -13.48 -7.21
N ASN A 146 17.12 -12.66 -7.11
CA ASN A 146 17.19 -11.29 -6.58
C ASN A 146 16.66 -11.18 -5.14
N PHE A 147 16.59 -12.29 -4.41
CA PHE A 147 16.12 -12.34 -3.03
C PHE A 147 16.88 -13.40 -2.22
N ASP A 148 17.45 -13.00 -1.10
CA ASP A 148 18.03 -13.94 -0.14
C ASP A 148 16.95 -14.49 0.81
N ASP A 149 16.42 -15.65 0.47
CA ASP A 149 15.36 -16.34 1.22
C ASP A 149 15.85 -17.02 2.51
N LYS A 150 17.15 -17.04 2.74
CA LYS A 150 17.82 -17.66 3.90
C LYS A 150 18.38 -16.64 4.91
N ARG A 151 18.00 -15.39 4.76
CA ARG A 151 18.43 -14.33 5.68
C ARG A 151 17.97 -14.59 7.12
N ILE A 152 16.79 -15.23 7.27
CA ILE A 152 16.32 -15.80 8.54
C ILE A 152 16.17 -17.31 8.35
N VAL A 153 16.95 -18.06 9.08
CA VAL A 153 16.86 -19.52 9.11
C VAL A 153 16.06 -19.95 10.35
N VAL A 154 15.01 -20.73 10.13
CA VAL A 154 14.20 -21.29 11.21
C VAL A 154 14.53 -22.79 11.33
N GLU A 155 15.17 -23.15 12.41
CA GLU A 155 15.50 -24.54 12.70
C GLU A 155 14.26 -25.31 13.18
N ASN A 156 14.14 -26.56 12.75
CA ASN A 156 13.09 -27.50 13.18
C ASN A 156 11.64 -27.00 12.98
N ALA A 157 11.41 -26.15 11.98
CA ALA A 157 10.06 -25.72 11.64
C ALA A 157 9.34 -26.75 10.76
N ASP A 158 8.12 -27.08 11.11
CA ASP A 158 7.24 -27.91 10.26
C ASP A 158 6.73 -27.13 9.01
N ALA A 159 7.03 -25.83 8.92
CA ALA A 159 6.66 -24.95 7.83
C ALA A 159 7.92 -24.48 7.06
N PRO A 160 8.26 -25.12 5.92
CA PRO A 160 9.48 -24.81 5.18
C PRO A 160 9.52 -23.35 4.66
N ASP A 161 8.37 -22.74 4.43
CA ASP A 161 8.26 -21.38 3.92
C ASP A 161 8.39 -20.30 5.01
N LEU A 162 8.47 -20.70 6.28
CA LEU A 162 8.52 -19.74 7.40
C LEU A 162 9.79 -18.89 7.35
N GLY A 163 10.95 -19.51 7.09
CA GLY A 163 12.21 -18.79 6.95
C GLY A 163 12.18 -17.79 5.80
N TYR A 164 11.57 -18.19 4.67
CA TYR A 164 11.37 -17.32 3.52
C TYR A 164 10.51 -16.10 3.88
N TYR A 165 9.34 -16.33 4.50
CA TYR A 165 8.44 -15.26 4.94
C TYR A 165 9.11 -14.32 5.95
N LEU A 166 9.81 -14.85 6.95
CA LEU A 166 10.51 -14.04 7.94
C LEU A 166 11.68 -13.24 7.34
N SER A 167 12.34 -13.78 6.32
CA SER A 167 13.36 -13.04 5.58
C SER A 167 12.74 -11.82 4.87
N LEU A 168 11.56 -11.94 4.27
CA LEU A 168 10.84 -10.80 3.70
C LEU A 168 10.46 -9.75 4.75
N ILE A 169 9.95 -10.19 5.91
CA ILE A 169 9.63 -9.28 7.02
C ILE A 169 10.86 -8.51 7.48
N LYS A 170 12.01 -9.18 7.57
CA LYS A 170 13.27 -8.54 7.95
C LYS A 170 13.69 -7.45 6.95
N TYR A 171 13.53 -7.71 5.64
CA TYR A 171 13.78 -6.69 4.62
C TYR A 171 12.84 -5.49 4.76
N SER A 172 11.54 -5.73 4.99
CA SER A 172 10.57 -4.64 5.19
C SER A 172 10.87 -3.80 6.43
N ASP A 173 11.26 -4.43 7.52
CA ASP A 173 11.65 -3.77 8.76
C ASP A 173 12.82 -2.79 8.55
N GLU A 174 13.89 -3.25 7.88
CA GLU A 174 15.05 -2.43 7.56
C GLU A 174 14.73 -1.29 6.58
N MET A 175 13.87 -1.54 5.59
CA MET A 175 13.43 -0.50 4.65
C MET A 175 12.55 0.53 5.34
N PHE A 176 11.74 0.12 6.32
CA PHE A 176 10.93 1.05 7.12
C PHE A 176 11.80 1.92 8.03
N GLU A 177 12.91 1.39 8.58
CA GLU A 177 13.88 2.17 9.34
C GLU A 177 14.45 3.34 8.51
N ASN A 178 14.61 3.16 7.19
CA ASN A 178 15.10 4.20 6.30
C ASN A 178 14.05 5.30 6.01
N LEU A 179 12.78 5.06 6.29
CA LEU A 179 11.70 6.05 6.10
C LEU A 179 11.61 7.03 7.27
N ILE A 180 11.94 6.60 8.51
CA ILE A 180 11.77 7.39 9.74
C ILE A 180 13.06 8.09 10.14
#